data_54467f1559415984530ab595441ad1cb
#
_entry.id   54467f1559415984530ab595441ad1cb
#
_cell.length_a   1.000
_cell.length_b   1.000
_cell.length_c   1.000
_cell.angle_alpha   90.00
_cell.angle_beta   90.00
_cell.angle_gamma   90.00
#
_symmetry.space_group_name_H-M   'P 1'
#
loop_
_entity.id
_entity.type
_entity.pdbx_description
1 polymer ?
#
loop_
_entity_poly.entity_id
_entity_poly.type
_entity_poly.pdbx_seq_one_letter_code
_entity_poly.pdbx_strand_id
1 'polypeptide(L)'
;EKNPELGVEIRLLQVRAQIMFPPIVSRPTFFLRKKPRQIFSLEDYKAQGALSEKYYGIILDCIKKRKNIIVAGATGSGKTTFLNAILKKLSEINPEHRLVILEDLPELQCSSDDVQYMTTSGNRTTSVTMQDLVFISMRLSPQRILIGEVRDKSAYDVLKAWNTGHPGGFCTIHADGCH
;
A
#
# COMPACT_ATOMS: atom_id res chain seq x y z
N GLU A 1 29.79 -15.62 -0.22
CA GLU A 1 29.45 -14.81 0.97
C GLU A 1 27.97 -15.00 1.24
N LYS A 2 27.62 -15.57 2.41
CA LYS A 2 26.24 -15.78 2.81
C LYS A 2 25.67 -14.43 3.27
N ASN A 3 24.51 -14.08 2.74
CA ASN A 3 23.82 -12.87 3.15
C ASN A 3 23.40 -13.02 4.64
N PRO A 4 23.85 -12.16 5.56
CA PRO A 4 23.58 -12.33 6.99
C PRO A 4 22.15 -11.90 7.40
N GLU A 5 21.33 -11.50 6.44
CA GLU A 5 19.92 -11.15 6.64
C GLU A 5 19.03 -11.80 5.59
N LEU A 6 17.80 -12.09 6.00
CA LEU A 6 16.75 -12.64 5.12
C LEU A 6 15.40 -12.04 5.49
N GLY A 7 14.84 -11.28 4.54
CA GLY A 7 13.44 -10.82 4.61
C GLY A 7 12.57 -11.77 3.78
N VAL A 8 11.54 -12.38 4.39
CA VAL A 8 10.64 -13.31 3.71
C VAL A 8 9.20 -13.10 4.12
N GLU A 9 8.28 -13.39 3.22
CA GLU A 9 6.86 -13.54 3.53
C GLU A 9 6.54 -15.03 3.71
N ILE A 10 6.10 -15.42 4.90
CA ILE A 10 5.61 -16.76 5.17
C ILE A 10 4.12 -16.79 4.83
N ARG A 11 3.80 -17.10 3.59
CA ARG A 11 2.42 -17.01 3.04
C ARG A 11 1.40 -17.83 3.83
N LEU A 12 1.78 -19.04 4.25
CA LEU A 12 0.91 -19.92 5.03
C LEU A 12 0.44 -19.29 6.37
N LEU A 13 1.29 -18.48 6.98
CA LEU A 13 1.01 -17.81 8.26
C LEU A 13 0.57 -16.35 8.09
N GLN A 14 0.61 -15.83 6.86
CA GLN A 14 0.41 -14.40 6.55
C GLN A 14 1.29 -13.48 7.40
N VAL A 15 2.56 -13.89 7.57
CA VAL A 15 3.52 -13.22 8.44
C VAL A 15 4.73 -12.79 7.62
N ARG A 16 5.14 -11.55 7.80
CA ARG A 16 6.45 -11.08 7.38
C ARG A 16 7.48 -11.42 8.43
N ALA A 17 8.57 -12.07 8.03
CA ALA A 17 9.69 -12.39 8.89
C ALA A 17 10.94 -11.67 8.40
N GLN A 18 11.65 -11.00 9.30
CA GLN A 18 13.01 -10.51 9.13
C GLN A 18 13.92 -11.36 10.01
N ILE A 19 14.86 -12.07 9.41
CA ILE A 19 15.79 -12.96 10.11
C ILE A 19 17.18 -12.40 9.93
N MET A 20 17.94 -12.31 11.01
CA MET A 20 19.29 -11.79 11.02
C MET A 20 20.24 -12.76 11.69
N PHE A 21 21.46 -12.83 11.17
CA PHE A 21 22.54 -13.70 11.65
C PHE A 21 23.79 -12.89 11.98
N PRO A 22 24.72 -13.45 12.78
CA PRO A 22 26.03 -12.83 12.92
C PRO A 22 26.71 -12.60 11.56
N PRO A 23 27.45 -11.50 11.38
CA PRO A 23 27.90 -10.52 12.37
C PRO A 23 26.94 -9.33 12.62
N ILE A 24 25.81 -9.22 11.93
CA ILE A 24 24.87 -8.10 12.11
C ILE A 24 24.29 -8.09 13.54
N VAL A 25 24.03 -9.26 14.08
CA VAL A 25 23.55 -9.49 15.46
C VAL A 25 24.44 -10.49 16.17
N SER A 26 24.50 -10.43 17.49
CA SER A 26 25.33 -11.35 18.29
C SER A 26 24.80 -12.79 18.31
N ARG A 27 23.49 -12.97 18.09
CA ARG A 27 22.79 -14.27 18.02
C ARG A 27 21.76 -14.24 16.93
N PRO A 28 21.42 -15.37 16.28
CA PRO A 28 20.32 -15.42 15.33
C PRO A 28 19.04 -14.83 15.93
N THR A 29 18.48 -13.83 15.26
CA THR A 29 17.33 -13.07 15.73
C THR A 29 16.30 -13.00 14.64
N PHE A 30 15.01 -13.04 14.98
CA PHE A 30 13.93 -12.86 14.03
C PHE A 30 12.86 -11.92 14.55
N PHE A 31 12.26 -11.17 13.64
CA PHE A 31 11.10 -10.34 13.87
C PHE A 31 9.96 -10.82 13.00
N LEU A 32 8.78 -10.99 13.60
CA LEU A 32 7.59 -11.42 12.90
C LEU A 32 6.52 -10.32 12.95
N ARG A 33 6.04 -9.89 11.79
CA ARG A 33 4.94 -8.93 11.67
C ARG A 33 3.76 -9.62 11.00
N LYS A 34 2.67 -9.79 11.75
CA LYS A 34 1.41 -10.35 11.24
C LYS A 34 0.62 -9.31 10.46
N LYS A 35 -0.07 -9.74 9.41
CA LYS A 35 -1.08 -8.89 8.77
C LYS A 35 -2.25 -8.64 9.73
N PRO A 36 -2.87 -7.45 9.70
CA PRO A 36 -4.09 -7.19 10.47
C PRO A 36 -5.17 -8.20 10.09
N ARG A 37 -5.81 -8.82 11.10
CA ARG A 37 -6.93 -9.76 10.86
C ARG A 37 -8.23 -9.05 10.55
N GLN A 38 -8.37 -7.81 10.98
CA GLN A 38 -9.56 -6.99 10.82
C GLN A 38 -9.21 -5.72 10.06
N ILE A 39 -9.96 -5.44 9.00
CA ILE A 39 -9.92 -4.16 8.30
C ILE A 39 -11.01 -3.28 8.89
N PHE A 40 -10.63 -2.18 9.52
CA PHE A 40 -11.57 -1.17 9.97
C PHE A 40 -12.24 -0.51 8.75
N SER A 41 -13.49 -0.15 8.92
CA SER A 41 -14.22 0.68 7.94
C SER A 41 -14.04 2.17 8.25
N LEU A 42 -14.35 3.05 7.30
CA LEU A 42 -14.38 4.49 7.58
C LEU A 42 -15.47 4.82 8.62
N GLU A 43 -16.54 4.05 8.68
CA GLU A 43 -17.59 4.14 9.68
C GLU A 43 -17.07 3.83 11.09
N ASP A 44 -16.19 2.83 11.22
CA ASP A 44 -15.55 2.51 12.51
C ASP A 44 -14.69 3.69 13.00
N TYR A 45 -13.92 4.35 12.10
CA TYR A 45 -13.16 5.55 12.42
C TYR A 45 -14.07 6.71 12.88
N LYS A 46 -15.24 6.87 12.25
CA LYS A 46 -16.24 7.87 12.68
C LYS A 46 -16.78 7.54 14.07
N ALA A 47 -17.20 6.29 14.29
CA ALA A 47 -17.78 5.85 15.56
C ALA A 47 -16.80 6.03 16.72
N GLN A 48 -15.49 5.89 16.47
CA GLN A 48 -14.44 6.12 17.46
C GLN A 48 -14.04 7.60 17.62
N GLY A 49 -14.64 8.51 16.85
CA GLY A 49 -14.29 9.93 16.87
C GLY A 49 -12.95 10.28 16.21
N ALA A 50 -12.28 9.31 15.57
CA ALA A 50 -11.01 9.50 14.89
C ALA A 50 -11.17 10.15 13.50
N LEU A 51 -12.37 10.09 12.90
CA LEU A 51 -12.72 10.70 11.63
C LEU A 51 -14.00 11.56 11.80
N SER A 52 -13.89 12.86 11.58
CA SER A 52 -15.06 13.73 11.64
C SER A 52 -15.99 13.51 10.42
N GLU A 53 -17.28 13.85 10.58
CA GLU A 53 -18.28 13.77 9.50
C GLU A 53 -17.84 14.56 8.25
N LYS A 54 -17.25 15.73 8.46
CA LYS A 54 -16.72 16.56 7.37
C LYS A 54 -15.66 15.83 6.54
N TYR A 55 -14.66 15.24 7.20
CA TYR A 55 -13.57 14.53 6.49
C TYR A 55 -14.05 13.22 5.89
N TYR A 56 -14.98 12.52 6.54
CA TYR A 56 -15.64 11.36 5.96
C TYR A 56 -16.32 11.71 4.63
N GLY A 57 -17.11 12.80 4.60
CA GLY A 57 -17.75 13.29 3.37
C GLY A 57 -16.75 13.65 2.27
N ILE A 58 -15.63 14.31 2.63
CA ILE A 58 -14.56 14.65 1.68
C ILE A 58 -13.95 13.38 1.07
N ILE A 59 -13.66 12.35 1.87
CA ILE A 59 -13.10 11.08 1.37
C ILE A 59 -14.06 10.41 0.41
N LEU A 60 -15.36 10.35 0.74
CA LEU A 60 -16.38 9.80 -0.15
C LEU A 60 -16.45 10.54 -1.49
N ASP A 61 -16.40 11.87 -1.43
CA ASP A 61 -16.40 12.70 -2.63
C ASP A 61 -15.15 12.48 -3.48
N CYS A 62 -13.98 12.35 -2.86
CA CYS A 62 -12.72 12.01 -3.53
C CYS A 62 -12.79 10.65 -4.22
N ILE A 63 -13.36 9.62 -3.56
CA ILE A 63 -13.54 8.29 -4.15
C ILE A 63 -14.46 8.37 -5.39
N LYS A 64 -15.64 9.00 -5.24
CA LYS A 64 -16.64 9.14 -6.30
C LYS A 64 -16.14 9.94 -7.49
N LYS A 65 -15.44 11.04 -7.24
CA LYS A 65 -14.89 11.94 -8.28
C LYS A 65 -13.52 11.49 -8.80
N ARG A 66 -13.05 10.32 -8.41
CA ARG A 66 -11.74 9.78 -8.81
C ARG A 66 -10.59 10.77 -8.54
N LYS A 67 -10.60 11.41 -7.37
CA LYS A 67 -9.47 12.21 -6.90
C LYS A 67 -8.39 11.31 -6.31
N ASN A 68 -7.14 11.69 -6.51
CA ASN A 68 -6.02 10.99 -5.89
C ASN A 68 -6.00 11.28 -4.38
N ILE A 69 -5.71 10.26 -3.57
CA ILE A 69 -5.63 10.36 -2.11
C ILE A 69 -4.24 9.96 -1.66
N ILE A 70 -3.60 10.84 -0.91
CA ILE A 70 -2.30 10.59 -0.29
C ILE A 70 -2.50 10.58 1.22
N VAL A 71 -2.12 9.48 1.87
CA VAL A 71 -2.13 9.35 3.33
C VAL A 71 -0.71 9.53 3.86
N ALA A 72 -0.45 10.68 4.47
CA ALA A 72 0.86 11.03 5.02
C ALA A 72 0.90 10.84 6.54
N GLY A 73 2.04 10.49 7.09
CA GLY A 73 2.25 10.38 8.54
C GLY A 73 3.53 9.63 8.91
N ALA A 74 3.91 9.68 10.19
CA ALA A 74 5.08 9.01 10.72
C ALA A 74 5.00 7.47 10.67
N THR A 75 6.10 6.79 10.90
CA THR A 75 6.14 5.33 11.04
C THR A 75 5.22 4.88 12.18
N GLY A 76 4.41 3.84 11.94
CA GLY A 76 3.49 3.32 12.97
C GLY A 76 2.25 4.16 13.24
N SER A 77 2.02 5.27 12.53
CA SER A 77 0.86 6.14 12.71
C SER A 77 -0.47 5.56 12.19
N GLY A 78 -0.45 4.37 11.58
CA GLY A 78 -1.66 3.72 11.06
C GLY A 78 -2.02 4.07 9.61
N LYS A 79 -1.11 4.67 8.83
CA LYS A 79 -1.34 5.02 7.41
C LYS A 79 -1.92 3.88 6.58
N THR A 80 -1.25 2.73 6.58
CA THR A 80 -1.69 1.54 5.83
C THR A 80 -3.05 1.03 6.33
N THR A 81 -3.29 1.09 7.63
CA THR A 81 -4.58 0.69 8.23
C THR A 81 -5.70 1.61 7.75
N PHE A 82 -5.45 2.92 7.73
CA PHE A 82 -6.42 3.89 7.23
C PHE A 82 -6.61 3.79 5.71
N LEU A 83 -5.53 3.56 4.95
CA LEU A 83 -5.63 3.33 3.52
C LEU A 83 -6.46 2.09 3.20
N ASN A 84 -6.33 1.00 3.98
CA ASN A 84 -7.18 -0.18 3.86
C ASN A 84 -8.68 0.14 4.12
N ALA A 85 -8.99 1.05 5.05
CA ALA A 85 -10.36 1.50 5.27
C ALA A 85 -10.92 2.27 4.06
N ILE A 86 -10.10 3.14 3.44
CA ILE A 86 -10.46 3.85 2.21
C ILE A 86 -10.64 2.86 1.05
N LEU A 87 -9.75 1.87 0.94
CA LEU A 87 -9.80 0.84 -0.10
C LEU A 87 -11.04 -0.05 0.03
N LYS A 88 -11.42 -0.43 1.26
CA LYS A 88 -12.67 -1.13 1.53
C LYS A 88 -13.87 -0.31 1.05
N LYS A 89 -13.91 0.99 1.37
CA LYS A 89 -14.98 1.89 0.91
C LYS A 89 -14.99 2.07 -0.60
N LEU A 90 -13.83 2.10 -1.26
CA LEU A 90 -13.72 2.11 -2.71
C LEU A 90 -14.36 0.86 -3.33
N SER A 91 -14.06 -0.34 -2.80
CA SER A 91 -14.62 -1.60 -3.27
C SER A 91 -16.15 -1.67 -3.11
N GLU A 92 -16.70 -1.03 -2.06
CA GLU A 92 -18.15 -0.93 -1.87
C GLU A 92 -18.82 0.02 -2.88
N ILE A 93 -18.16 1.12 -3.24
CA ILE A 93 -18.71 2.15 -4.15
C ILE A 93 -18.53 1.77 -5.62
N ASN A 94 -17.40 1.16 -5.95
CA ASN A 94 -17.01 0.82 -7.32
C ASN A 94 -16.50 -0.64 -7.39
N PRO A 95 -17.34 -1.64 -7.14
CA PRO A 95 -16.93 -3.05 -7.14
C PRO A 95 -16.39 -3.51 -8.51
N GLU A 96 -16.89 -2.92 -9.59
CA GLU A 96 -16.56 -3.25 -10.99
C GLU A 96 -15.20 -2.69 -11.45
N HIS A 97 -14.56 -1.82 -10.66
CA HIS A 97 -13.29 -1.23 -11.07
C HIS A 97 -12.17 -2.26 -11.07
N ARG A 98 -11.43 -2.32 -12.18
CA ARG A 98 -10.13 -2.99 -12.21
C ARG A 98 -9.11 -2.17 -11.43
N LEU A 99 -8.61 -2.75 -10.36
CA LEU A 99 -7.62 -2.14 -9.49
C LEU A 99 -6.26 -2.82 -9.68
N VAL A 100 -5.21 -2.03 -9.81
CA VAL A 100 -3.84 -2.53 -9.75
C VAL A 100 -3.19 -1.99 -8.49
N ILE A 101 -2.72 -2.90 -7.64
CA ILE A 101 -2.11 -2.59 -6.34
C ILE A 101 -0.62 -2.91 -6.41
N LEU A 102 0.21 -1.90 -6.22
CA LEU A 102 1.67 -1.97 -6.27
C LEU A 102 2.24 -1.82 -4.86
N GLU A 103 3.08 -2.76 -4.45
CA GLU A 103 3.65 -2.78 -3.10
C GLU A 103 5.08 -3.32 -3.11
N ASP A 104 5.91 -2.82 -2.20
CA ASP A 104 7.18 -3.50 -1.89
C ASP A 104 6.90 -4.79 -1.11
N LEU A 105 5.92 -4.73 -0.23
CA LEU A 105 5.49 -5.83 0.63
C LEU A 105 3.97 -5.81 0.76
N PRO A 106 3.31 -6.96 0.57
CA PRO A 106 1.85 -7.05 0.58
C PRO A 106 1.26 -6.68 1.95
N GLU A 107 0.70 -5.49 2.08
CA GLU A 107 -0.01 -4.99 3.29
C GLU A 107 -1.44 -4.54 2.97
N LEU A 108 -1.72 -4.16 1.73
CA LEU A 108 -3.05 -3.74 1.32
C LEU A 108 -3.97 -4.94 1.12
N GLN A 109 -5.22 -4.76 1.50
CA GLN A 109 -6.26 -5.78 1.41
C GLN A 109 -7.47 -5.18 0.69
N CYS A 110 -7.80 -5.71 -0.46
CA CYS A 110 -8.88 -5.26 -1.31
C CYS A 110 -9.92 -6.36 -1.51
N SER A 111 -11.18 -6.02 -1.48
CA SER A 111 -12.31 -6.92 -1.69
C SER A 111 -13.02 -6.73 -3.04
N SER A 112 -12.46 -5.91 -3.95
CA SER A 112 -13.00 -5.76 -5.31
C SER A 112 -12.81 -7.05 -6.12
N ASP A 113 -13.68 -7.30 -7.08
CA ASP A 113 -13.69 -8.55 -7.86
C ASP A 113 -12.52 -8.63 -8.85
N ASP A 114 -12.07 -7.49 -9.41
CA ASP A 114 -10.98 -7.42 -10.39
C ASP A 114 -9.78 -6.66 -9.80
N VAL A 115 -8.90 -7.38 -9.09
CA VAL A 115 -7.70 -6.84 -8.45
C VAL A 115 -6.45 -7.56 -8.89
N GLN A 116 -5.49 -6.81 -9.42
CA GLN A 116 -4.15 -7.31 -9.70
C GLN A 116 -3.15 -6.78 -8.67
N TYR A 117 -2.58 -7.69 -7.87
CA TYR A 117 -1.48 -7.37 -6.97
C TYR A 117 -0.14 -7.57 -7.66
N MET A 118 0.76 -6.62 -7.51
CA MET A 118 2.13 -6.67 -8.04
C MET A 118 3.10 -6.23 -6.95
N THR A 119 4.18 -6.98 -6.77
CA THR A 119 5.19 -6.69 -5.75
C THR A 119 6.55 -6.52 -6.37
N THR A 120 7.35 -5.62 -5.80
CA THR A 120 8.76 -5.52 -6.15
C THR A 120 9.49 -6.81 -5.80
N SER A 121 10.54 -7.12 -6.51
CA SER A 121 11.39 -8.27 -6.17
C SER A 121 12.85 -7.83 -6.17
N GLY A 122 13.57 -8.18 -5.11
CA GLY A 122 14.99 -7.90 -4.96
C GLY A 122 15.81 -9.17 -4.87
N ASN A 123 16.15 -9.79 -5.99
CA ASN A 123 17.25 -10.74 -6.07
C ASN A 123 18.44 -10.07 -6.78
N ARG A 124 19.67 -10.46 -6.41
CA ARG A 124 20.91 -9.87 -6.96
C ARG A 124 21.04 -9.95 -8.50
N THR A 125 20.22 -10.77 -9.16
CA THR A 125 20.24 -11.00 -10.61
C THR A 125 19.05 -10.40 -11.37
N THR A 126 17.90 -10.22 -10.71
CA THR A 126 16.70 -9.62 -11.31
C THR A 126 15.98 -8.80 -10.25
N SER A 127 16.09 -7.48 -10.32
CA SER A 127 15.33 -6.60 -9.45
C SER A 127 14.18 -5.99 -10.26
N VAL A 128 12.95 -6.20 -9.81
CA VAL A 128 11.77 -5.48 -10.30
C VAL A 128 11.53 -4.33 -9.34
N THR A 129 11.69 -3.11 -9.81
CA THR A 129 11.53 -1.89 -9.02
C THR A 129 10.07 -1.43 -9.00
N MET A 130 9.72 -0.52 -8.09
CA MET A 130 8.41 0.14 -8.09
C MET A 130 8.15 0.88 -9.40
N GLN A 131 9.18 1.48 -9.98
CA GLN A 131 9.10 2.15 -11.27
C GLN A 131 8.71 1.18 -12.40
N ASP A 132 9.29 -0.03 -12.43
CA ASP A 132 8.92 -1.07 -13.38
C ASP A 132 7.46 -1.48 -13.22
N LEU A 133 7.01 -1.64 -11.96
CA LEU A 133 5.62 -1.98 -11.66
C LEU A 133 4.65 -0.91 -12.13
N VAL A 134 4.95 0.37 -11.91
CA VAL A 134 4.14 1.49 -12.42
C VAL A 134 4.04 1.43 -13.94
N PHE A 135 5.16 1.23 -14.63
CA PHE A 135 5.20 1.13 -16.09
C PHE A 135 4.40 -0.05 -16.62
N ILE A 136 4.50 -1.21 -15.99
CA ILE A 136 3.73 -2.41 -16.36
C ILE A 136 2.25 -2.20 -16.09
N SER A 137 1.90 -1.60 -14.94
CA SER A 137 0.51 -1.40 -14.53
C SER A 137 -0.30 -0.58 -15.54
N MET A 138 0.30 0.42 -16.17
CA MET A 138 -0.38 1.24 -17.19
C MET A 138 -0.83 0.44 -18.42
N ARG A 139 -0.25 -0.76 -18.65
CA ARG A 139 -0.61 -1.65 -19.77
C ARG A 139 -1.74 -2.62 -19.44
N LEU A 140 -2.16 -2.68 -18.18
CA LEU A 140 -3.22 -3.57 -17.71
C LEU A 140 -4.62 -2.96 -17.81
N SER A 141 -4.72 -1.76 -18.40
CA SER A 141 -5.96 -0.98 -18.51
C SER A 141 -6.69 -0.80 -17.16
N PRO A 142 -5.99 -0.41 -16.07
CA PRO A 142 -6.62 -0.27 -14.78
C PRO A 142 -7.50 0.98 -14.74
N GLN A 143 -8.62 0.91 -14.02
CA GLN A 143 -9.38 2.10 -13.65
C GLN A 143 -8.65 2.92 -12.59
N ARG A 144 -7.90 2.23 -11.68
CA ARG A 144 -7.11 2.91 -10.64
C ARG A 144 -5.81 2.17 -10.37
N ILE A 145 -4.74 2.92 -10.12
CA ILE A 145 -3.45 2.41 -9.67
C ILE A 145 -3.25 2.85 -8.23
N LEU A 146 -3.08 1.88 -7.34
CA LEU A 146 -2.94 2.05 -5.90
C LEU A 146 -1.54 1.62 -5.49
N ILE A 147 -0.93 2.35 -4.56
CA ILE A 147 0.45 2.09 -4.15
C ILE A 147 0.52 2.03 -2.63
N GLY A 148 1.00 0.91 -2.11
CA GLY A 148 1.09 0.69 -0.67
C GLY A 148 1.89 1.80 0.01
N GLU A 149 3.08 2.09 -0.51
CA GLU A 149 3.92 3.17 -0.01
C GLU A 149 4.78 3.73 -1.14
N VAL A 150 4.83 5.05 -1.23
CA VAL A 150 5.69 5.76 -2.17
C VAL A 150 6.96 6.19 -1.46
N ARG A 151 8.11 5.81 -2.03
CA ARG A 151 9.45 6.14 -1.54
C ARG A 151 10.29 6.71 -2.67
N ASP A 152 11.11 7.70 -2.36
CA ASP A 152 12.15 8.23 -3.24
C ASP A 152 11.66 8.59 -4.67
N LYS A 153 12.42 8.18 -5.66
CA LYS A 153 12.20 8.52 -7.07
C LYS A 153 10.89 8.00 -7.65
N SER A 154 10.29 6.97 -7.06
CA SER A 154 9.02 6.40 -7.54
C SER A 154 7.85 7.39 -7.44
N ALA A 155 7.94 8.42 -6.59
CA ALA A 155 6.91 9.44 -6.43
C ALA A 155 6.57 10.13 -7.76
N TYR A 156 7.58 10.44 -8.58
CA TYR A 156 7.36 11.10 -9.88
C TYR A 156 6.60 10.19 -10.85
N ASP A 157 6.96 8.91 -10.92
CA ASP A 157 6.33 7.96 -11.83
C ASP A 157 4.88 7.69 -11.45
N VAL A 158 4.58 7.66 -10.14
CA VAL A 158 3.21 7.56 -9.61
C VAL A 158 2.38 8.76 -10.04
N LEU A 159 2.86 9.98 -9.84
CA LEU A 159 2.17 11.19 -10.26
C LEU A 159 1.94 11.22 -11.77
N LYS A 160 2.94 10.76 -12.54
CA LYS A 160 2.83 10.65 -13.99
C LYS A 160 1.72 9.67 -14.38
N ALA A 161 1.68 8.47 -13.79
CA ALA A 161 0.63 7.47 -14.07
C ALA A 161 -0.77 8.01 -13.77
N TRP A 162 -0.94 8.69 -12.62
CA TRP A 162 -2.22 9.29 -12.26
C TRP A 162 -2.66 10.44 -13.19
N ASN A 163 -1.70 11.19 -13.75
CA ASN A 163 -1.98 12.30 -14.68
C ASN A 163 -2.17 11.85 -16.13
N THR A 164 -1.78 10.62 -16.47
CA THR A 164 -1.82 10.11 -17.85
C THR A 164 -2.94 9.10 -18.10
N GLY A 165 -4.10 9.27 -17.46
CA GLY A 165 -5.30 8.49 -17.73
C GLY A 165 -5.76 7.56 -16.63
N HIS A 166 -5.05 7.47 -15.50
CA HIS A 166 -5.40 6.61 -14.36
C HIS A 166 -5.68 7.40 -13.07
N PRO A 167 -6.65 8.36 -13.06
CA PRO A 167 -6.94 9.17 -11.88
C PRO A 167 -7.62 8.34 -10.77
N GLY A 168 -7.59 8.87 -9.54
CA GLY A 168 -8.25 8.24 -8.39
C GLY A 168 -7.41 7.14 -7.76
N GLY A 169 -6.10 7.25 -7.87
CA GLY A 169 -5.17 6.38 -7.17
C GLY A 169 -4.97 6.78 -5.71
N PHE A 170 -4.54 5.84 -4.89
CA PHE A 170 -4.24 6.06 -3.48
C PHE A 170 -2.83 5.61 -3.17
N CYS A 171 -2.17 6.31 -2.24
CA CYS A 171 -0.88 5.87 -1.73
C CYS A 171 -0.67 6.32 -0.28
N THR A 172 0.34 5.72 0.37
CA THR A 172 0.90 6.26 1.61
C THR A 172 2.26 6.88 1.36
N ILE A 173 2.62 7.87 2.18
CA ILE A 173 3.98 8.44 2.24
C ILE A 173 4.41 8.62 3.69
N HIS A 174 5.71 8.48 3.94
CA HIS A 174 6.28 8.88 5.21
C HIS A 174 6.50 10.39 5.23
N ALA A 175 5.91 11.06 6.20
CA ALA A 175 6.13 12.48 6.45
C ALA A 175 5.84 12.78 7.92
N ASP A 176 6.70 13.57 8.56
CA ASP A 176 6.51 13.99 9.96
C ASP A 176 5.59 15.22 10.08
N GLY A 177 5.17 15.78 8.94
CA GLY A 177 4.24 16.92 8.84
C GLY A 177 4.19 17.48 7.41
N CYS A 178 3.31 18.45 7.22
CA CYS A 178 3.22 19.25 5.98
C CYS A 178 4.14 20.48 6.12
N HIS A 179 5.43 20.32 5.93
CA HIS A 179 6.39 21.41 5.92
C HIS A 179 6.96 21.62 4.54
#